data_69e431a7225b8c63b3802a31415f7368
#
_entry.id   69e431a7225b8c63b3802a31415f7368
#
_cell.length_a   1.000
_cell.length_b   1.000
_cell.length_c   1.000
_cell.angle_alpha   90.00
_cell.angle_beta   90.00
_cell.angle_gamma   90.00
#
_symmetry.space_group_name_H-M   'P 1'
#
loop_
_entity.id
_entity.type
_entity.pdbx_description
1 polymer ?
#
loop_
_entity_poly.entity_id
_entity_poly.type
_entity_poly.pdbx_seq_one_letter_code
_entity_poly.pdbx_strand_id
1 'polypeptide(L)'
;MTRAPARAHLEAWGLSALLFVGLLVRLFFVNDEGFKTDINTYVAWALSLSAHGFASFYSSVGFADYPPGYFYVLAIVGGLWHAFFASHDAGYAILRLLVKLPAILADLGVGLLLYAIARRFAGAAVAIGVAAFYLFNPATVYISASWGQVDSISGGLALLAIYALLRSEDAAPQPRAHLAWIVLAWLSFAYSLLIKPQAAVLLPLLIAFAFVDPQRRRERIIATAIGVAAALAFALLITEPFHPGNPVAAFGWLWNQYAYGSGVYQYNTVNAFNLWALRGTMWVSDNQYILGLPQYAWGLLLVVAALALIVWRYVQDRTSAALLEGCAIATLAFFVLATRMHERYLFNGLLFTIACIPFARRYFWGAIALSIVLFANLLYSLQYLHAVTSSTPGVNAQNLWGLWTTLLSLLAVGTFFVLGYQFLGGAELRPAKPSTGPEPAPEPQTGAAILPALRHWFDPREGLTAMRAPLDYAIVAALGVGNFILSFIGYWWPPDKVFDEIYFARAGEEYLQNLRIY
;
A
#
# COMPACT_ATOMS: atom_id res chain seq x y z
N MET A 1 2.84 -31.41 -29.91
CA MET A 1 3.37 -31.28 -28.53
C MET A 1 4.35 -30.11 -28.29
N THR A 2 4.46 -29.10 -29.17
CA THR A 2 5.51 -28.03 -29.12
C THR A 2 5.01 -26.62 -28.75
N ARG A 3 3.73 -26.43 -28.41
CA ARG A 3 3.16 -25.07 -28.12
C ARG A 3 3.30 -24.59 -26.68
N ALA A 4 3.53 -25.47 -25.69
CA ALA A 4 3.62 -25.09 -24.28
C ALA A 4 4.88 -24.25 -23.93
N PRO A 5 6.10 -24.61 -24.39
CA PRO A 5 7.29 -23.82 -24.08
C PRO A 5 7.26 -22.42 -24.73
N ALA A 6 6.74 -22.28 -25.94
CA ALA A 6 6.65 -21.00 -26.63
C ALA A 6 5.73 -19.99 -25.90
N ARG A 7 4.61 -20.46 -25.34
CA ARG A 7 3.70 -19.61 -24.54
C ARG A 7 4.33 -19.15 -23.22
N ALA A 8 5.07 -20.03 -22.52
CA ALA A 8 5.77 -19.67 -21.29
C ALA A 8 6.87 -18.62 -21.55
N HIS A 9 7.59 -18.72 -22.65
CA HIS A 9 8.57 -17.70 -23.04
C HIS A 9 7.91 -16.35 -23.35
N LEU A 10 6.79 -16.33 -24.09
CA LEU A 10 6.05 -15.10 -24.38
C LEU A 10 5.53 -14.43 -23.10
N GLU A 11 5.03 -15.21 -22.15
CA GLU A 11 4.57 -14.72 -20.86
C GLU A 11 5.72 -14.09 -20.05
N ALA A 12 6.87 -14.76 -20.00
CA ALA A 12 8.07 -14.25 -19.33
C ALA A 12 8.59 -12.97 -20.00
N TRP A 13 8.68 -12.93 -21.33
CA TRP A 13 9.07 -11.72 -22.06
C TRP A 13 8.10 -10.57 -21.86
N GLY A 14 6.78 -10.84 -21.90
CA GLY A 14 5.75 -9.83 -21.63
C GLY A 14 5.86 -9.23 -20.24
N LEU A 15 6.06 -10.07 -19.21
CA LEU A 15 6.25 -9.62 -17.84
C LEU A 15 7.55 -8.83 -17.69
N SER A 16 8.66 -9.28 -18.27
CA SER A 16 9.95 -8.58 -18.22
C SER A 16 9.87 -7.20 -18.88
N ALA A 17 9.23 -7.12 -20.06
CA ALA A 17 9.00 -5.86 -20.76
C ALA A 17 8.11 -4.91 -19.92
N LEU A 18 7.06 -5.44 -19.30
CA LEU A 18 6.17 -4.66 -18.41
C LEU A 18 6.94 -4.05 -17.23
N LEU A 19 7.76 -4.84 -16.55
CA LEU A 19 8.59 -4.38 -15.44
C LEU A 19 9.61 -3.34 -15.89
N PHE A 20 10.25 -3.57 -17.04
CA PHE A 20 11.22 -2.64 -17.61
C PHE A 20 10.57 -1.28 -17.95
N VAL A 21 9.41 -1.28 -18.62
CA VAL A 21 8.68 -0.05 -18.93
C VAL A 21 8.18 0.62 -17.63
N GLY A 22 7.70 -0.16 -16.66
CA GLY A 22 7.32 0.33 -15.34
C GLY A 22 8.46 1.01 -14.58
N LEU A 23 9.70 0.49 -14.73
CA LEU A 23 10.91 1.12 -14.22
C LEU A 23 11.19 2.44 -14.95
N LEU A 24 11.16 2.44 -16.30
CA LEU A 24 11.42 3.66 -17.08
C LEU A 24 10.45 4.78 -16.74
N VAL A 25 9.17 4.48 -16.57
CA VAL A 25 8.16 5.46 -16.12
C VAL A 25 8.56 6.08 -14.77
N ARG A 26 8.99 5.27 -13.80
CA ARG A 26 9.43 5.79 -12.50
C ARG A 26 10.71 6.59 -12.56
N LEU A 27 11.67 6.14 -13.36
CA LEU A 27 12.93 6.89 -13.56
C LEU A 27 12.70 8.23 -14.27
N PHE A 28 11.65 8.34 -15.08
CA PHE A 28 11.25 9.62 -15.67
C PHE A 28 10.81 10.62 -14.59
N PHE A 29 10.05 10.17 -13.59
CA PHE A 29 9.55 11.01 -12.49
C PHE A 29 10.51 11.11 -11.29
N VAL A 30 11.63 10.38 -11.26
CA VAL A 30 12.54 10.36 -10.09
C VAL A 30 13.15 11.73 -9.78
N ASN A 31 13.33 12.58 -10.79
CA ASN A 31 13.87 13.92 -10.64
C ASN A 31 12.86 14.94 -10.12
N ASP A 32 11.57 14.58 -10.03
CA ASP A 32 10.58 15.44 -9.40
C ASP A 32 11.01 15.80 -7.98
N GLU A 33 10.85 17.07 -7.59
CA GLU A 33 11.16 17.50 -6.23
C GLU A 33 10.27 16.81 -5.18
N GLY A 34 9.11 16.35 -5.60
CA GLY A 34 8.15 15.65 -4.75
C GLY A 34 7.76 16.48 -3.55
N PHE A 35 7.62 15.84 -2.40
CA PHE A 35 7.46 16.51 -1.13
C PHE A 35 8.84 16.73 -0.49
N LYS A 36 9.42 17.91 -0.70
CA LYS A 36 10.81 18.24 -0.29
C LYS A 36 11.12 17.88 1.14
N THR A 37 10.17 18.09 2.05
CA THR A 37 10.34 17.80 3.47
C THR A 37 10.59 16.32 3.73
N ASP A 38 9.74 15.44 3.19
CA ASP A 38 9.91 14.00 3.38
C ASP A 38 11.23 13.52 2.80
N ILE A 39 11.58 13.99 1.59
CA ILE A 39 12.84 13.64 0.94
C ILE A 39 14.04 14.15 1.73
N ASN A 40 14.01 15.39 2.20
CA ASN A 40 15.10 15.95 3.01
C ASN A 40 15.21 15.24 4.36
N THR A 41 14.09 14.80 4.95
CA THR A 41 14.07 13.97 6.16
C THR A 41 14.79 12.64 5.92
N TYR A 42 14.49 11.94 4.81
CA TYR A 42 15.20 10.70 4.46
C TYR A 42 16.69 10.93 4.19
N VAL A 43 17.03 12.03 3.53
CA VAL A 43 18.44 12.46 3.32
C VAL A 43 19.12 12.67 4.68
N ALA A 44 18.52 13.45 5.58
CA ALA A 44 19.07 13.72 6.90
C ALA A 44 19.24 12.42 7.72
N TRP A 45 18.27 11.50 7.67
CA TRP A 45 18.37 10.21 8.33
C TRP A 45 19.49 9.34 7.73
N ALA A 46 19.63 9.30 6.40
CA ALA A 46 20.72 8.55 5.75
C ALA A 46 22.09 9.10 6.12
N LEU A 47 22.25 10.41 6.16
CA LEU A 47 23.49 11.08 6.57
C LEU A 47 23.81 10.81 8.05
N SER A 48 22.81 10.92 8.95
CA SER A 48 22.99 10.65 10.37
C SER A 48 23.39 9.20 10.62
N LEU A 49 22.76 8.23 9.95
CA LEU A 49 23.13 6.81 10.05
C LEU A 49 24.57 6.56 9.60
N SER A 50 25.02 7.23 8.54
CA SER A 50 26.39 7.13 8.04
C SER A 50 27.42 7.75 8.99
N ALA A 51 27.04 8.84 9.67
CA ALA A 51 27.96 9.58 10.55
C ALA A 51 27.99 9.02 11.98
N HIS A 52 26.86 8.61 12.54
CA HIS A 52 26.72 8.27 13.97
C HIS A 52 26.37 6.80 14.21
N GLY A 53 26.01 6.03 13.16
CA GLY A 53 25.59 4.63 13.29
C GLY A 53 24.21 4.47 13.93
N PHE A 54 23.80 3.20 14.14
CA PHE A 54 22.45 2.86 14.61
C PHE A 54 22.19 3.25 16.07
N ALA A 55 23.14 3.00 16.96
CA ALA A 55 22.96 3.19 18.41
C ALA A 55 22.69 4.65 18.79
N SER A 56 23.26 5.60 18.07
CA SER A 56 23.11 7.03 18.32
C SER A 56 22.05 7.69 17.45
N PHE A 57 21.46 6.95 16.50
CA PHE A 57 20.59 7.53 15.47
C PHE A 57 19.43 8.34 16.06
N TYR A 58 18.57 7.74 16.88
CA TYR A 58 17.39 8.41 17.43
C TYR A 58 17.71 9.59 18.36
N SER A 59 18.92 9.62 18.93
CA SER A 59 19.37 10.76 19.75
C SER A 59 20.05 11.84 18.92
N SER A 60 20.55 11.50 17.71
CA SER A 60 21.27 12.43 16.84
C SER A 60 20.36 13.15 15.84
N VAL A 61 19.13 12.67 15.64
CA VAL A 61 18.14 13.32 14.76
C VAL A 61 17.09 14.05 15.60
N GLY A 62 16.66 15.22 15.13
CA GLY A 62 15.62 16.00 15.85
C GLY A 62 14.22 15.39 15.73
N PHE A 63 13.99 14.54 14.71
CA PHE A 63 12.71 13.90 14.45
C PHE A 63 12.92 12.53 13.80
N ALA A 64 12.30 11.49 14.36
CA ALA A 64 12.22 10.15 13.77
C ALA A 64 10.95 9.45 14.30
N ASP A 65 9.89 9.50 13.50
CA ASP A 65 8.59 8.88 13.80
C ASP A 65 8.46 7.44 13.26
N TYR A 66 9.45 6.98 12.48
CA TYR A 66 9.47 5.61 11.97
C TYR A 66 10.08 4.63 12.97
N PRO A 67 9.56 3.39 13.02
CA PRO A 67 10.25 2.29 13.68
C PRO A 67 11.52 1.89 12.91
N PRO A 68 12.41 1.06 13.48
CA PRO A 68 13.81 0.91 13.03
C PRO A 68 14.00 0.24 11.66
N GLY A 69 12.98 -0.45 11.12
CA GLY A 69 13.15 -1.30 9.93
C GLY A 69 13.62 -0.56 8.67
N TYR A 70 13.09 0.64 8.41
CA TYR A 70 13.46 1.40 7.22
C TYR A 70 14.88 2.00 7.29
N PHE A 71 15.39 2.24 8.48
CA PHE A 71 16.70 2.86 8.66
C PHE A 71 17.86 1.97 8.19
N TYR A 72 17.68 0.65 8.13
CA TYR A 72 18.66 -0.25 7.48
C TYR A 72 18.77 0.04 5.98
N VAL A 73 17.65 0.29 5.33
CA VAL A 73 17.63 0.67 3.90
C VAL A 73 18.33 2.01 3.71
N LEU A 74 18.03 2.99 4.57
CA LEU A 74 18.68 4.30 4.51
C LEU A 74 20.16 4.25 4.86
N ALA A 75 20.59 3.38 5.77
CA ALA A 75 22.00 3.16 6.07
C ALA A 75 22.77 2.62 4.86
N ILE A 76 22.16 1.68 4.11
CA ILE A 76 22.74 1.19 2.84
C ILE A 76 22.82 2.33 1.81
N VAL A 77 21.75 3.09 1.63
CA VAL A 77 21.71 4.22 0.70
C VAL A 77 22.76 5.27 1.06
N GLY A 78 22.80 5.68 2.33
CA GLY A 78 23.79 6.65 2.82
C GLY A 78 25.22 6.16 2.69
N GLY A 79 25.47 4.87 2.99
CA GLY A 79 26.78 4.24 2.82
C GLY A 79 27.23 4.19 1.36
N LEU A 80 26.36 3.83 0.43
CA LEU A 80 26.63 3.85 -1.00
C LEU A 80 26.90 5.27 -1.50
N TRP A 81 26.09 6.23 -1.08
CA TRP A 81 26.32 7.63 -1.43
C TRP A 81 27.67 8.12 -0.90
N HIS A 82 27.99 7.84 0.34
CA HIS A 82 29.26 8.23 0.95
C HIS A 82 30.46 7.62 0.21
N ALA A 83 30.37 6.35 -0.16
CA ALA A 83 31.46 5.63 -0.83
C ALA A 83 31.72 6.12 -2.27
N PHE A 84 30.68 6.53 -3.01
CA PHE A 84 30.80 6.76 -4.45
C PHE A 84 30.51 8.18 -4.91
N PHE A 85 29.75 8.98 -4.16
CA PHE A 85 29.21 10.27 -4.64
C PHE A 85 29.52 11.46 -3.73
N ALA A 86 29.81 11.28 -2.45
CA ALA A 86 29.93 12.37 -1.48
C ALA A 86 30.88 13.48 -1.90
N SER A 87 32.00 13.16 -2.56
CA SER A 87 32.99 14.15 -3.03
C SER A 87 32.52 15.04 -4.18
N HIS A 88 31.44 14.64 -4.88
CA HIS A 88 30.93 15.31 -6.08
C HIS A 88 29.47 15.79 -5.94
N ASP A 89 28.82 15.54 -4.81
CA ASP A 89 27.41 15.83 -4.55
C ASP A 89 27.24 16.77 -3.35
N ALA A 90 27.87 17.93 -3.41
CA ALA A 90 27.84 18.92 -2.32
C ALA A 90 26.42 19.42 -1.97
N GLY A 91 25.47 19.31 -2.91
CA GLY A 91 24.07 19.70 -2.74
C GLY A 91 23.12 18.54 -2.42
N TYR A 92 23.64 17.33 -2.22
CA TYR A 92 22.85 16.09 -1.99
C TYR A 92 21.83 15.76 -3.10
N ALA A 93 22.02 16.25 -4.32
CA ALA A 93 21.12 16.00 -5.43
C ALA A 93 21.06 14.50 -5.77
N ILE A 94 22.22 13.83 -5.83
CA ILE A 94 22.29 12.39 -6.07
C ILE A 94 21.71 11.62 -4.88
N LEU A 95 21.97 12.04 -3.65
CA LEU A 95 21.41 11.38 -2.47
C LEU A 95 19.88 11.46 -2.45
N ARG A 96 19.29 12.61 -2.87
CA ARG A 96 17.83 12.74 -3.03
C ARG A 96 17.24 11.74 -4.05
N LEU A 97 17.97 11.42 -5.10
CA LEU A 97 17.54 10.38 -6.05
C LEU A 97 17.70 8.99 -5.44
N LEU A 98 18.80 8.74 -4.77
CA LEU A 98 19.10 7.43 -4.18
C LEU A 98 18.08 7.03 -3.09
N VAL A 99 17.57 7.96 -2.28
CA VAL A 99 16.57 7.64 -1.25
C VAL A 99 15.21 7.23 -1.83
N LYS A 100 14.93 7.55 -3.11
CA LYS A 100 13.70 7.12 -3.80
C LYS A 100 13.83 5.72 -4.41
N LEU A 101 15.05 5.28 -4.77
CA LEU A 101 15.25 3.99 -5.46
C LEU A 101 14.69 2.78 -4.71
N PRO A 102 14.79 2.63 -3.39
CA PRO A 102 14.21 1.50 -2.69
C PRO A 102 12.70 1.35 -2.90
N ALA A 103 11.95 2.45 -2.87
CA ALA A 103 10.51 2.45 -3.11
C ALA A 103 10.19 2.10 -4.58
N ILE A 104 10.96 2.62 -5.54
CA ILE A 104 10.82 2.30 -6.97
C ILE A 104 11.08 0.82 -7.23
N LEU A 105 12.14 0.24 -6.64
CA LEU A 105 12.43 -1.18 -6.77
C LEU A 105 11.38 -2.06 -6.09
N ALA A 106 10.86 -1.62 -4.95
CA ALA A 106 9.76 -2.30 -4.27
C ALA A 106 8.49 -2.34 -5.13
N ASP A 107 8.17 -1.27 -5.87
CA ASP A 107 7.04 -1.27 -6.81
C ASP A 107 7.16 -2.36 -7.89
N LEU A 108 8.36 -2.60 -8.42
CA LEU A 108 8.58 -3.68 -9.37
C LEU A 108 8.35 -5.05 -8.71
N GLY A 109 8.83 -5.21 -7.47
CA GLY A 109 8.57 -6.38 -6.64
C GLY A 109 7.08 -6.58 -6.36
N VAL A 110 6.35 -5.52 -6.06
CA VAL A 110 4.89 -5.55 -5.88
C VAL A 110 4.19 -5.94 -7.19
N GLY A 111 4.61 -5.40 -8.33
CA GLY A 111 4.10 -5.79 -9.65
C GLY A 111 4.26 -7.28 -9.92
N LEU A 112 5.45 -7.84 -9.62
CA LEU A 112 5.72 -9.29 -9.71
C LEU A 112 4.84 -10.10 -8.74
N LEU A 113 4.66 -9.62 -7.53
CA LEU A 113 3.86 -10.30 -6.51
C LEU A 113 2.38 -10.31 -6.87
N LEU A 114 1.85 -9.19 -7.37
CA LEU A 114 0.49 -9.09 -7.89
C LEU A 114 0.27 -10.01 -9.10
N TYR A 115 1.24 -10.07 -10.02
CA TYR A 115 1.23 -11.04 -11.10
C TYR A 115 1.16 -12.48 -10.56
N ALA A 116 2.02 -12.84 -9.60
CA ALA A 116 2.07 -14.19 -9.02
C ALA A 116 0.76 -14.56 -8.29
N ILE A 117 0.16 -13.61 -7.56
CA ILE A 117 -1.15 -13.78 -6.92
C ILE A 117 -2.24 -13.98 -7.98
N ALA A 118 -2.32 -13.08 -8.96
CA ALA A 118 -3.34 -13.15 -10.01
C ALA A 118 -3.22 -14.43 -10.85
N ARG A 119 -1.98 -14.87 -11.16
CA ARG A 119 -1.71 -16.13 -11.88
C ARG A 119 -2.24 -17.37 -11.17
N ARG A 120 -2.35 -17.32 -9.85
CA ARG A 120 -2.94 -18.42 -9.06
C ARG A 120 -4.45 -18.58 -9.32
N PHE A 121 -5.15 -17.50 -9.63
CA PHE A 121 -6.61 -17.47 -9.75
C PHE A 121 -7.10 -17.27 -11.18
N ALA A 122 -6.24 -16.79 -12.09
CA ALA A 122 -6.61 -16.41 -13.45
C ALA A 122 -5.53 -16.76 -14.47
N GLY A 123 -5.86 -16.57 -15.75
CA GLY A 123 -4.92 -16.77 -16.86
C GLY A 123 -3.82 -15.69 -16.94
N ALA A 124 -2.78 -15.95 -17.74
CA ALA A 124 -1.62 -15.07 -17.90
C ALA A 124 -1.99 -13.63 -18.29
N ALA A 125 -2.94 -13.46 -19.21
CA ALA A 125 -3.35 -12.13 -19.66
C ALA A 125 -3.94 -11.28 -18.53
N VAL A 126 -4.80 -11.87 -17.70
CA VAL A 126 -5.36 -11.19 -16.52
C VAL A 126 -4.26 -10.87 -15.50
N ALA A 127 -3.34 -11.79 -15.28
CA ALA A 127 -2.24 -11.59 -14.33
C ALA A 127 -1.29 -10.46 -14.78
N ILE A 128 -0.95 -10.41 -16.06
CA ILE A 128 -0.18 -9.31 -16.67
C ILE A 128 -0.98 -8.00 -16.55
N GLY A 129 -2.29 -8.03 -16.82
CA GLY A 129 -3.17 -6.87 -16.69
C GLY A 129 -3.23 -6.32 -15.26
N VAL A 130 -3.27 -7.17 -14.24
CA VAL A 130 -3.25 -6.78 -12.81
C VAL A 130 -1.92 -6.12 -12.45
N ALA A 131 -0.80 -6.71 -12.87
CA ALA A 131 0.52 -6.11 -12.67
C ALA A 131 0.66 -4.77 -13.40
N ALA A 132 0.17 -4.69 -14.65
CA ALA A 132 0.16 -3.46 -15.43
C ALA A 132 -0.70 -2.37 -14.78
N PHE A 133 -1.88 -2.74 -14.27
CA PHE A 133 -2.76 -1.79 -13.56
C PHE A 133 -2.05 -1.14 -12.38
N TYR A 134 -1.27 -1.90 -11.61
CA TYR A 134 -0.48 -1.38 -10.51
C TYR A 134 0.71 -0.54 -11.01
N LEU A 135 1.51 -1.10 -11.93
CA LEU A 135 2.77 -0.47 -12.37
C LEU A 135 2.57 0.86 -13.10
N PHE A 136 1.44 1.02 -13.79
CA PHE A 136 1.07 2.25 -14.50
C PHE A 136 -0.01 3.06 -13.80
N ASN A 137 -0.35 2.73 -12.55
CA ASN A 137 -1.28 3.52 -11.77
C ASN A 137 -0.66 4.86 -11.39
N PRO A 138 -1.28 6.01 -11.72
CA PRO A 138 -0.69 7.32 -11.43
C PRO A 138 -0.44 7.54 -9.95
N ALA A 139 -1.31 7.05 -9.07
CA ALA A 139 -1.12 7.19 -7.63
C ALA A 139 0.11 6.42 -7.12
N THR A 140 0.34 5.18 -7.60
CA THR A 140 1.51 4.38 -7.17
C THR A 140 2.81 4.95 -7.72
N VAL A 141 2.83 5.39 -8.98
CA VAL A 141 3.99 6.07 -9.59
C VAL A 141 4.30 7.35 -8.82
N TYR A 142 3.27 8.15 -8.51
CA TYR A 142 3.46 9.42 -7.81
C TYR A 142 4.01 9.22 -6.40
N ILE A 143 3.48 8.25 -5.62
CA ILE A 143 3.94 7.98 -4.26
C ILE A 143 5.41 7.57 -4.23
N SER A 144 5.86 6.67 -5.09
CA SER A 144 7.22 6.12 -5.05
C SER A 144 8.24 6.98 -5.77
N ALA A 145 7.93 7.45 -6.99
CA ALA A 145 8.89 8.11 -7.86
C ALA A 145 8.91 9.63 -7.68
N SER A 146 7.74 10.29 -7.65
CA SER A 146 7.67 11.73 -7.45
C SER A 146 7.83 12.09 -5.97
N TRP A 147 6.98 11.55 -5.10
CA TRP A 147 6.99 11.85 -3.67
C TRP A 147 8.13 11.15 -2.91
N GLY A 148 8.54 9.94 -3.34
CA GLY A 148 9.61 9.18 -2.70
C GLY A 148 9.21 8.47 -1.40
N GLN A 149 7.91 8.22 -1.20
CA GLN A 149 7.38 7.53 -0.02
C GLN A 149 7.60 6.01 -0.08
N VAL A 150 7.68 5.40 1.09
CA VAL A 150 8.06 3.98 1.29
C VAL A 150 6.86 3.04 1.38
N ASP A 151 5.66 3.49 1.00
CA ASP A 151 4.42 2.72 1.13
C ASP A 151 4.45 1.43 0.31
N SER A 152 5.12 1.43 -0.85
CA SER A 152 5.34 0.22 -1.66
C SER A 152 6.22 -0.82 -0.96
N ILE A 153 7.17 -0.41 -0.13
CA ILE A 153 8.01 -1.35 0.64
C ILE A 153 7.18 -1.99 1.74
N SER A 154 6.55 -1.19 2.58
CA SER A 154 5.72 -1.68 3.69
C SER A 154 4.51 -2.48 3.19
N GLY A 155 3.73 -1.93 2.24
CA GLY A 155 2.58 -2.60 1.65
C GLY A 155 2.96 -3.86 0.85
N GLY A 156 4.10 -3.83 0.13
CA GLY A 156 4.64 -4.98 -0.59
C GLY A 156 5.01 -6.14 0.35
N LEU A 157 5.62 -5.85 1.50
CA LEU A 157 5.90 -6.85 2.53
C LEU A 157 4.63 -7.41 3.16
N ALA A 158 3.62 -6.57 3.41
CA ALA A 158 2.31 -7.03 3.86
C ALA A 158 1.63 -7.94 2.83
N LEU A 159 1.69 -7.59 1.54
CA LEU A 159 1.17 -8.42 0.46
C LEU A 159 1.96 -9.73 0.32
N LEU A 160 3.32 -9.69 0.49
CA LEU A 160 4.16 -10.89 0.51
C LEU A 160 3.78 -11.81 1.67
N ALA A 161 3.45 -11.27 2.83
CA ALA A 161 2.97 -12.07 3.97
C ALA A 161 1.70 -12.85 3.60
N ILE A 162 0.73 -12.20 2.98
CA ILE A 162 -0.50 -12.87 2.52
C ILE A 162 -0.21 -13.86 1.39
N TYR A 163 0.63 -13.50 0.40
CA TYR A 163 1.05 -14.44 -0.63
C TYR A 163 1.73 -15.68 -0.06
N ALA A 164 2.57 -15.52 0.95
CA ALA A 164 3.23 -16.65 1.62
C ALA A 164 2.21 -17.58 2.32
N LEU A 165 1.15 -17.03 2.95
CA LEU A 165 0.04 -17.86 3.46
C LEU A 165 -0.66 -18.62 2.33
N LEU A 166 -0.91 -17.99 1.18
CA LEU A 166 -1.49 -18.68 0.02
C LEU A 166 -0.59 -19.80 -0.49
N ARG A 167 0.73 -19.59 -0.53
CA ARG A 167 1.72 -20.60 -0.95
C ARG A 167 1.86 -21.72 0.08
N SER A 168 1.64 -21.43 1.36
CA SER A 168 1.62 -22.49 2.39
C SER A 168 0.50 -23.51 2.15
N GLU A 169 -0.65 -23.08 1.60
CA GLU A 169 -1.73 -23.99 1.20
C GLU A 169 -1.30 -24.93 0.08
N ASP A 170 -0.60 -24.42 -0.95
CA ASP A 170 -0.08 -25.24 -2.05
C ASP A 170 0.97 -26.25 -1.55
N ALA A 171 1.76 -25.83 -0.59
CA ALA A 171 2.80 -26.65 0.02
C ALA A 171 2.30 -27.61 1.09
N ALA A 172 0.99 -27.69 1.31
CA ALA A 172 0.34 -28.52 2.33
C ALA A 172 0.84 -29.97 2.40
N PRO A 173 1.08 -30.68 1.28
CA PRO A 173 1.59 -32.05 1.33
C PRO A 173 3.05 -32.18 1.80
N GLN A 174 3.76 -31.07 1.91
CA GLN A 174 5.20 -31.00 2.25
C GLN A 174 5.38 -30.20 3.55
N PRO A 175 5.43 -30.82 4.74
CA PRO A 175 5.40 -30.12 6.03
C PRO A 175 6.51 -29.07 6.20
N ARG A 176 7.73 -29.34 5.70
CA ARG A 176 8.83 -28.38 5.78
C ARG A 176 8.58 -27.13 4.92
N ALA A 177 8.07 -27.32 3.70
CA ALA A 177 7.76 -26.22 2.81
C ALA A 177 6.57 -25.39 3.34
N HIS A 178 5.54 -26.06 3.86
CA HIS A 178 4.40 -25.43 4.53
C HIS A 178 4.86 -24.54 5.69
N LEU A 179 5.69 -25.09 6.59
CA LEU A 179 6.25 -24.34 7.71
C LEU A 179 7.07 -23.13 7.23
N ALA A 180 7.96 -23.34 6.23
CA ALA A 180 8.80 -22.26 5.70
C ALA A 180 7.97 -21.10 5.15
N TRP A 181 6.87 -21.38 4.43
CA TRP A 181 5.98 -20.35 3.93
C TRP A 181 5.25 -19.59 5.05
N ILE A 182 4.79 -20.28 6.10
CA ILE A 182 4.16 -19.61 7.26
C ILE A 182 5.19 -18.75 8.02
N VAL A 183 6.40 -19.25 8.23
CA VAL A 183 7.46 -18.44 8.85
C VAL A 183 7.78 -17.21 8.00
N LEU A 184 7.89 -17.35 6.67
CA LEU A 184 8.08 -16.21 5.75
C LEU A 184 6.93 -15.20 5.85
N ALA A 185 5.68 -15.67 5.98
CA ALA A 185 4.53 -14.79 6.15
C ALA A 185 4.67 -13.91 7.40
N TRP A 186 5.01 -14.51 8.54
CA TRP A 186 5.16 -13.78 9.80
C TRP A 186 6.38 -12.86 9.82
N LEU A 187 7.51 -13.27 9.23
CA LEU A 187 8.70 -12.43 9.08
C LEU A 187 8.43 -11.21 8.18
N SER A 188 7.77 -11.43 7.03
CA SER A 188 7.39 -10.34 6.11
C SER A 188 6.41 -9.38 6.76
N PHE A 189 5.42 -9.89 7.49
CA PHE A 189 4.47 -9.08 8.23
C PHE A 189 5.17 -8.25 9.32
N ALA A 190 6.04 -8.87 10.13
CA ALA A 190 6.81 -8.16 11.15
C ALA A 190 7.68 -7.05 10.54
N TYR A 191 8.36 -7.34 9.41
CA TYR A 191 9.18 -6.33 8.76
C TYR A 191 8.34 -5.19 8.16
N SER A 192 7.17 -5.48 7.61
CA SER A 192 6.20 -4.45 7.21
C SER A 192 5.86 -3.50 8.36
N LEU A 193 5.58 -4.05 9.56
CA LEU A 193 5.28 -3.25 10.75
C LEU A 193 6.50 -2.43 11.21
N LEU A 194 7.71 -2.99 11.15
CA LEU A 194 8.94 -2.30 11.51
C LEU A 194 9.33 -1.18 10.52
N ILE A 195 8.68 -1.10 9.35
CA ILE A 195 8.81 0.04 8.42
C ILE A 195 7.69 1.05 8.67
N LYS A 196 6.42 0.60 8.63
CA LYS A 196 5.23 1.39 8.92
C LYS A 196 4.14 0.50 9.54
N PRO A 197 3.48 0.90 10.65
CA PRO A 197 2.54 0.04 11.36
C PRO A 197 1.17 -0.15 10.68
N GLN A 198 0.92 0.45 9.54
CA GLN A 198 -0.38 0.48 8.86
C GLN A 198 -0.95 -0.92 8.56
N ALA A 199 -0.08 -1.90 8.29
CA ALA A 199 -0.50 -3.27 8.03
C ALA A 199 -0.97 -4.03 9.29
N ALA A 200 -0.87 -3.47 10.49
CA ALA A 200 -1.30 -4.11 11.75
C ALA A 200 -2.78 -4.54 11.72
N VAL A 201 -3.61 -3.85 10.94
CA VAL A 201 -5.02 -4.18 10.72
C VAL A 201 -5.23 -5.58 10.10
N LEU A 202 -4.21 -6.16 9.47
CA LEU A 202 -4.25 -7.52 8.91
C LEU A 202 -4.01 -8.62 9.96
N LEU A 203 -3.48 -8.28 11.14
CA LEU A 203 -3.13 -9.25 12.18
C LEU A 203 -4.28 -10.20 12.54
N PRO A 204 -5.55 -9.75 12.72
CA PRO A 204 -6.65 -10.67 13.03
C PRO A 204 -6.90 -11.73 11.95
N LEU A 205 -6.67 -11.39 10.67
CA LEU A 205 -6.79 -12.33 9.55
C LEU A 205 -5.65 -13.35 9.51
N LEU A 206 -4.40 -12.91 9.80
CA LEU A 206 -3.25 -13.81 9.90
C LEU A 206 -3.45 -14.81 11.06
N ILE A 207 -3.97 -14.35 12.19
CA ILE A 207 -4.30 -15.23 13.34
C ILE A 207 -5.43 -16.18 12.96
N ALA A 208 -6.52 -15.67 12.36
CA ALA A 208 -7.66 -16.48 11.96
C ALA A 208 -7.26 -17.61 10.98
N PHE A 209 -6.28 -17.37 10.10
CA PHE A 209 -5.74 -18.37 9.17
C PHE A 209 -5.29 -19.66 9.89
N ALA A 210 -4.74 -19.56 11.10
CA ALA A 210 -4.31 -20.73 11.87
C ALA A 210 -5.47 -21.63 12.29
N PHE A 211 -6.70 -21.09 12.38
CA PHE A 211 -7.86 -21.77 12.96
C PHE A 211 -8.93 -22.18 11.94
N VAL A 212 -8.89 -21.65 10.71
CA VAL A 212 -10.00 -21.81 9.74
C VAL A 212 -10.12 -23.19 9.13
N ASP A 213 -9.04 -23.99 9.08
CA ASP A 213 -9.06 -25.34 8.55
C ASP A 213 -9.13 -26.38 9.71
N PRO A 214 -10.28 -27.03 9.95
CA PRO A 214 -10.41 -27.99 11.05
C PRO A 214 -9.48 -29.20 10.92
N GLN A 215 -9.17 -29.64 9.68
CA GLN A 215 -8.37 -30.83 9.42
C GLN A 215 -6.89 -30.60 9.72
N ARG A 216 -6.43 -29.37 9.47
CA ARG A 216 -5.02 -28.99 9.62
C ARG A 216 -4.78 -27.98 10.75
N ARG A 217 -5.78 -27.76 11.61
CA ARG A 217 -5.72 -26.75 12.68
C ARG A 217 -4.47 -26.89 13.56
N ARG A 218 -4.18 -28.11 14.04
CA ARG A 218 -3.01 -28.34 14.91
C ARG A 218 -1.70 -27.99 14.23
N GLU A 219 -1.53 -28.42 12.98
CA GLU A 219 -0.33 -28.13 12.18
C GLU A 219 -0.16 -26.63 11.96
N ARG A 220 -1.24 -25.94 11.54
CA ARG A 220 -1.22 -24.49 11.31
C ARG A 220 -0.98 -23.68 12.57
N ILE A 221 -1.55 -24.08 13.71
CA ILE A 221 -1.30 -23.41 15.00
C ILE A 221 0.16 -23.55 15.38
N ILE A 222 0.75 -24.75 15.28
CA ILE A 222 2.18 -24.95 15.59
C ILE A 222 3.06 -24.13 14.64
N ALA A 223 2.81 -24.17 13.33
CA ALA A 223 3.55 -23.41 12.35
C ALA A 223 3.43 -21.89 12.57
N THR A 224 2.23 -21.42 12.91
CA THR A 224 1.97 -20.02 13.27
C THR A 224 2.72 -19.63 14.55
N ALA A 225 2.70 -20.47 15.59
CA ALA A 225 3.45 -20.18 16.82
C ALA A 225 4.97 -20.08 16.56
N ILE A 226 5.52 -20.97 15.73
CA ILE A 226 6.92 -20.88 15.29
C ILE A 226 7.15 -19.61 14.48
N GLY A 227 6.27 -19.27 13.55
CA GLY A 227 6.33 -18.04 12.75
C GLY A 227 6.30 -16.78 13.60
N VAL A 228 5.40 -16.71 14.59
CA VAL A 228 5.31 -15.60 15.55
C VAL A 228 6.59 -15.51 16.38
N ALA A 229 7.11 -16.64 16.90
CA ALA A 229 8.36 -16.64 17.66
C ALA A 229 9.53 -16.15 16.79
N ALA A 230 9.61 -16.58 15.53
CA ALA A 230 10.61 -16.09 14.58
C ALA A 230 10.46 -14.59 14.28
N ALA A 231 9.23 -14.10 14.13
CA ALA A 231 8.91 -12.69 13.90
C ALA A 231 9.30 -11.82 15.11
N LEU A 232 9.04 -12.27 16.32
CA LEU A 232 9.45 -11.58 17.56
C LEU A 232 10.98 -11.56 17.70
N ALA A 233 11.66 -12.70 17.45
CA ALA A 233 13.11 -12.74 17.44
C ALA A 233 13.71 -11.82 16.36
N PHE A 234 13.11 -11.79 15.18
CA PHE A 234 13.49 -10.88 14.10
C PHE A 234 13.29 -9.40 14.49
N ALA A 235 12.17 -9.06 15.12
CA ALA A 235 11.91 -7.70 15.59
C ALA A 235 12.95 -7.26 16.63
N LEU A 236 13.37 -8.15 17.54
CA LEU A 236 14.45 -7.89 18.48
C LEU A 236 15.78 -7.67 17.76
N LEU A 237 16.11 -8.53 16.79
CA LEU A 237 17.35 -8.44 16.01
C LEU A 237 17.44 -7.09 15.27
N ILE A 238 16.33 -6.62 14.70
CA ILE A 238 16.24 -5.32 14.00
C ILE A 238 16.28 -4.14 14.99
N THR A 239 15.77 -4.29 16.19
CA THR A 239 15.69 -3.21 17.19
C THR A 239 16.99 -3.06 17.98
N GLU A 240 17.71 -4.16 18.23
CA GLU A 240 18.88 -4.21 19.09
C GLU A 240 19.98 -3.20 18.73
N PRO A 241 20.39 -3.00 17.46
CA PRO A 241 21.40 -2.00 17.13
C PRO A 241 21.01 -0.56 17.45
N PHE A 242 19.73 -0.23 17.54
CA PHE A 242 19.22 1.10 17.90
C PHE A 242 19.00 1.27 19.40
N HIS A 243 18.74 0.20 20.12
CA HIS A 243 18.55 0.18 21.57
C HIS A 243 19.21 -1.07 22.17
N PRO A 244 20.56 -1.08 22.26
CA PRO A 244 21.30 -2.24 22.75
C PRO A 244 20.95 -2.56 24.21
N GLY A 245 20.89 -3.85 24.54
CA GLY A 245 20.75 -4.31 25.92
C GLY A 245 19.67 -5.37 26.13
N ASN A 246 18.84 -5.20 27.16
CA ASN A 246 17.85 -6.18 27.56
C ASN A 246 16.71 -6.29 26.52
N PRO A 247 16.35 -7.49 26.03
CA PRO A 247 15.24 -7.70 25.08
C PRO A 247 13.89 -7.13 25.55
N VAL A 248 13.58 -7.18 26.85
CA VAL A 248 12.33 -6.61 27.39
C VAL A 248 12.34 -5.09 27.26
N ALA A 249 13.47 -4.45 27.53
CA ALA A 249 13.64 -3.01 27.36
C ALA A 249 13.54 -2.61 25.87
N ALA A 250 14.10 -3.42 24.96
CA ALA A 250 14.00 -3.20 23.51
C ALA A 250 12.54 -3.24 23.01
N PHE A 251 11.73 -4.17 23.49
CA PHE A 251 10.30 -4.18 23.17
C PHE A 251 9.54 -2.99 23.76
N GLY A 252 9.83 -2.62 25.02
CA GLY A 252 9.28 -1.43 25.64
C GLY A 252 9.63 -0.16 24.88
N TRP A 253 10.85 -0.04 24.45
CA TRP A 253 11.32 1.06 23.61
C TRP A 253 10.62 1.08 22.25
N LEU A 254 10.52 -0.06 21.56
CA LEU A 254 9.82 -0.18 20.27
C LEU A 254 8.33 0.20 20.41
N TRP A 255 7.68 -0.23 21.49
CA TRP A 255 6.31 0.19 21.79
C TRP A 255 6.19 1.70 21.95
N ASN A 256 7.14 2.34 22.64
CA ASN A 256 7.16 3.79 22.79
C ASN A 256 7.36 4.51 21.46
N GLN A 257 8.14 3.95 20.51
CA GLN A 257 8.26 4.49 19.14
C GLN A 257 6.93 4.45 18.40
N TYR A 258 6.18 3.36 18.48
CA TYR A 258 4.83 3.29 17.90
C TYR A 258 3.85 4.26 18.56
N ALA A 259 3.90 4.38 19.88
CA ALA A 259 3.07 5.30 20.63
C ALA A 259 3.39 6.76 20.27
N TYR A 260 4.68 7.10 20.15
CA TYR A 260 5.13 8.40 19.70
C TYR A 260 4.62 8.71 18.28
N GLY A 261 4.89 7.86 17.30
CA GLY A 261 4.45 8.07 15.92
C GLY A 261 2.93 8.20 15.78
N SER A 262 2.15 7.42 16.55
CA SER A 262 0.68 7.52 16.55
C SER A 262 0.15 8.79 17.25
N GLY A 263 0.97 9.41 18.09
CA GLY A 263 0.62 10.61 18.85
C GLY A 263 0.97 11.94 18.15
N VAL A 264 1.76 11.91 17.07
CA VAL A 264 2.24 13.12 16.37
C VAL A 264 1.07 13.90 15.75
N TYR A 265 0.10 13.23 15.16
CA TYR A 265 -1.00 13.85 14.41
C TYR A 265 -2.36 13.50 15.02
N GLN A 266 -2.73 14.12 16.14
CA GLN A 266 -3.99 13.86 16.87
C GLN A 266 -5.18 14.62 16.25
N TYR A 267 -5.43 14.38 14.97
CA TYR A 267 -6.51 15.01 14.22
C TYR A 267 -7.49 13.96 13.68
N ASN A 268 -8.73 14.37 13.43
CA ASN A 268 -9.74 13.51 12.80
C ASN A 268 -9.25 12.95 11.47
N THR A 269 -8.69 13.79 10.63
CA THR A 269 -8.03 13.42 9.39
C THR A 269 -6.97 14.46 9.02
N VAL A 270 -5.85 13.99 8.50
CA VAL A 270 -4.73 14.80 8.03
C VAL A 270 -4.76 14.73 6.49
N ASN A 271 -5.58 15.57 5.88
CA ASN A 271 -5.86 15.62 4.44
C ASN A 271 -6.46 14.32 3.84
N ALA A 272 -6.73 13.26 4.58
CA ALA A 272 -7.30 12.03 4.02
C ALA A 272 -8.79 12.20 3.67
N PHE A 273 -9.16 11.78 2.46
CA PHE A 273 -10.56 11.74 2.01
C PHE A 273 -11.28 10.50 2.55
N ASN A 274 -11.68 10.57 3.82
CA ASN A 274 -12.30 9.47 4.55
C ASN A 274 -13.64 9.90 5.20
N LEU A 275 -14.18 9.07 6.09
CA LEU A 275 -15.44 9.34 6.80
C LEU A 275 -15.40 10.66 7.59
N TRP A 276 -14.27 10.97 8.20
CA TRP A 276 -14.11 12.17 9.02
C TRP A 276 -14.03 13.45 8.17
N ALA A 277 -13.49 13.36 6.95
CA ALA A 277 -13.49 14.47 6.01
C ALA A 277 -14.89 14.90 5.59
N LEU A 278 -15.87 13.97 5.54
CA LEU A 278 -17.29 14.29 5.23
C LEU A 278 -17.92 15.23 6.25
N ARG A 279 -17.38 15.29 7.47
CA ARG A 279 -17.83 16.21 8.51
C ARG A 279 -17.19 17.59 8.44
N GLY A 280 -16.31 17.83 7.48
CA GLY A 280 -15.52 19.07 7.42
C GLY A 280 -14.51 19.21 8.58
N THR A 281 -14.04 18.08 9.14
CA THR A 281 -13.17 18.07 10.33
C THR A 281 -11.71 17.73 10.02
N MET A 282 -11.24 18.12 8.83
CA MET A 282 -9.80 18.05 8.50
C MET A 282 -9.01 18.96 9.46
N TRP A 283 -7.90 18.46 9.99
CA TRP A 283 -7.03 19.15 10.94
C TRP A 283 -7.75 19.62 12.25
N VAL A 284 -8.91 19.03 12.54
CA VAL A 284 -9.60 19.24 13.83
C VAL A 284 -9.19 18.14 14.79
N SER A 285 -8.88 18.50 16.04
CA SER A 285 -8.46 17.53 17.07
C SER A 285 -9.47 16.39 17.23
N ASP A 286 -8.98 15.16 17.26
CA ASP A 286 -9.78 13.94 17.46
C ASP A 286 -10.14 13.66 18.93
N ASN A 287 -9.67 14.52 19.85
CA ASN A 287 -10.06 14.50 21.25
C ASN A 287 -11.45 15.13 21.50
N GLN A 288 -12.07 15.74 20.48
CA GLN A 288 -13.43 16.28 20.62
C GLN A 288 -14.44 15.14 20.80
N TYR A 289 -15.42 15.36 21.67
CA TYR A 289 -16.42 14.38 22.06
C TYR A 289 -17.62 14.37 21.12
N ILE A 290 -18.10 13.17 20.80
CA ILE A 290 -19.36 12.88 20.13
C ILE A 290 -20.07 11.80 20.94
N LEU A 291 -21.34 12.02 21.36
CA LEU A 291 -22.12 11.04 22.11
C LEU A 291 -21.37 10.43 23.30
N GLY A 292 -20.63 11.26 24.03
CA GLY A 292 -19.92 10.87 25.26
C GLY A 292 -18.56 10.20 25.07
N LEU A 293 -18.09 10.00 23.83
CA LEU A 293 -16.76 9.46 23.54
C LEU A 293 -15.95 10.40 22.64
N PRO A 294 -14.62 10.47 22.80
CA PRO A 294 -13.77 11.21 21.89
C PRO A 294 -13.77 10.56 20.49
N GLN A 295 -13.57 11.37 19.45
CA GLN A 295 -13.69 10.91 18.05
C GLN A 295 -12.69 9.80 17.70
N TYR A 296 -11.48 9.81 18.26
CA TYR A 296 -10.53 8.72 18.07
C TYR A 296 -11.05 7.37 18.61
N ALA A 297 -11.80 7.39 19.71
CA ALA A 297 -12.40 6.16 20.23
C ALA A 297 -13.50 5.62 19.32
N TRP A 298 -14.31 6.51 18.73
CA TRP A 298 -15.27 6.10 17.68
C TRP A 298 -14.57 5.51 16.47
N GLY A 299 -13.50 6.14 15.98
CA GLY A 299 -12.70 5.59 14.88
C GLY A 299 -12.19 4.19 15.17
N LEU A 300 -11.63 3.98 16.36
CA LEU A 300 -11.14 2.66 16.80
C LEU A 300 -12.27 1.63 16.91
N LEU A 301 -13.39 1.99 17.53
CA LEU A 301 -14.55 1.09 17.67
C LEU A 301 -15.10 0.65 16.32
N LEU A 302 -15.21 1.58 15.36
CA LEU A 302 -15.67 1.27 14.00
C LEU A 302 -14.70 0.31 13.28
N VAL A 303 -13.39 0.54 13.39
CA VAL A 303 -12.39 -0.36 12.81
C VAL A 303 -12.47 -1.75 13.46
N VAL A 304 -12.53 -1.84 14.79
CA VAL A 304 -12.65 -3.12 15.50
C VAL A 304 -13.93 -3.87 15.11
N ALA A 305 -15.06 -3.17 15.02
CA ALA A 305 -16.32 -3.78 14.57
C ALA A 305 -16.22 -4.29 13.12
N ALA A 306 -15.64 -3.51 12.22
CA ALA A 306 -15.40 -3.94 10.84
C ALA A 306 -14.50 -5.17 10.78
N LEU A 307 -13.38 -5.17 11.52
CA LEU A 307 -12.46 -6.32 11.58
C LEU A 307 -13.13 -7.57 12.15
N ALA A 308 -13.97 -7.45 13.17
CA ALA A 308 -14.73 -8.56 13.71
C ALA A 308 -15.66 -9.19 12.65
N LEU A 309 -16.38 -8.37 11.88
CA LEU A 309 -17.24 -8.84 10.78
C LEU A 309 -16.41 -9.47 9.65
N ILE A 310 -15.27 -8.90 9.30
CA ILE A 310 -14.37 -9.41 8.26
C ILE A 310 -13.81 -10.78 8.66
N VAL A 311 -13.32 -10.92 9.88
CA VAL A 311 -12.80 -12.18 10.40
C VAL A 311 -13.92 -13.23 10.50
N TRP A 312 -15.09 -12.83 11.02
CA TRP A 312 -16.26 -13.70 11.05
C TRP A 312 -16.59 -14.25 9.66
N ARG A 313 -16.65 -13.38 8.66
CA ARG A 313 -16.93 -13.78 7.27
C ARG A 313 -15.85 -14.71 6.71
N TYR A 314 -14.56 -14.39 6.95
CA TYR A 314 -13.45 -15.24 6.52
C TYR A 314 -13.52 -16.64 7.15
N VAL A 315 -13.84 -16.74 8.45
CA VAL A 315 -13.97 -18.02 9.17
C VAL A 315 -15.13 -18.85 8.61
N GLN A 316 -16.20 -18.24 8.10
CA GLN A 316 -17.29 -18.96 7.43
C GLN A 316 -16.88 -19.50 6.06
N ASP A 317 -16.17 -18.72 5.27
CA ASP A 317 -15.82 -19.05 3.88
C ASP A 317 -14.57 -19.92 3.74
N ARG A 318 -13.54 -19.63 4.51
CA ARG A 318 -12.27 -20.39 4.61
C ARG A 318 -11.47 -20.50 3.31
N THR A 319 -11.77 -19.70 2.29
CA THR A 319 -11.08 -19.75 0.99
C THR A 319 -9.91 -18.76 0.93
N SER A 320 -8.94 -19.05 0.08
CA SER A 320 -7.84 -18.14 -0.25
C SER A 320 -8.35 -16.79 -0.81
N ALA A 321 -9.45 -16.83 -1.58
CA ALA A 321 -10.09 -15.63 -2.08
C ALA A 321 -10.66 -14.78 -0.94
N ALA A 322 -11.38 -15.40 0.02
CA ALA A 322 -11.93 -14.71 1.17
C ALA A 322 -10.86 -14.08 2.06
N LEU A 323 -9.67 -14.70 2.17
CA LEU A 323 -8.54 -14.10 2.87
C LEU A 323 -8.08 -12.81 2.19
N LEU A 324 -7.86 -12.83 0.87
CA LEU A 324 -7.44 -11.64 0.10
C LEU A 324 -8.51 -10.54 0.11
N GLU A 325 -9.77 -10.91 -0.11
CA GLU A 325 -10.91 -9.98 -0.04
C GLU A 325 -11.01 -9.36 1.36
N GLY A 326 -10.86 -10.18 2.42
CA GLY A 326 -10.82 -9.71 3.80
C GLY A 326 -9.68 -8.71 4.05
N CYS A 327 -8.48 -8.95 3.49
CA CYS A 327 -7.36 -8.01 3.59
C CYS A 327 -7.66 -6.69 2.88
N ALA A 328 -8.28 -6.71 1.70
CA ALA A 328 -8.69 -5.51 0.99
C ALA A 328 -9.69 -4.69 1.82
N ILE A 329 -10.73 -5.33 2.35
CA ILE A 329 -11.74 -4.63 3.15
C ILE A 329 -11.17 -4.15 4.49
N ALA A 330 -10.26 -4.90 5.13
CA ALA A 330 -9.63 -4.50 6.39
C ALA A 330 -8.74 -3.25 6.23
N THR A 331 -7.94 -3.20 5.17
CA THR A 331 -7.09 -2.03 4.88
C THR A 331 -7.91 -0.80 4.45
N LEU A 332 -9.02 -1.01 3.74
CA LEU A 332 -9.99 0.06 3.45
C LEU A 332 -10.71 0.53 4.71
N ALA A 333 -11.14 -0.38 5.59
CA ALA A 333 -11.76 -0.03 6.88
C ALA A 333 -10.84 0.84 7.72
N PHE A 334 -9.55 0.51 7.78
CA PHE A 334 -8.56 1.31 8.48
C PHE A 334 -8.50 2.75 7.94
N PHE A 335 -8.37 2.94 6.62
CA PHE A 335 -8.31 4.26 6.03
C PHE A 335 -9.62 5.05 6.19
N VAL A 336 -10.76 4.37 5.97
CA VAL A 336 -12.07 5.04 5.92
C VAL A 336 -12.59 5.38 7.32
N LEU A 337 -12.41 4.51 8.31
CA LEU A 337 -13.09 4.59 9.60
C LEU A 337 -12.22 5.15 10.72
N ALA A 338 -10.88 4.96 10.68
CA ALA A 338 -10.00 5.46 11.73
C ALA A 338 -9.78 6.98 11.61
N THR A 339 -9.47 7.62 12.74
CA THR A 339 -8.90 8.98 12.78
C THR A 339 -7.39 8.96 12.52
N ARG A 340 -6.74 10.11 12.46
CA ARG A 340 -5.28 10.29 12.27
C ARG A 340 -4.77 9.76 10.93
N MET A 341 -5.66 9.73 9.91
CA MET A 341 -5.33 9.23 8.59
C MET A 341 -4.70 10.31 7.72
N HIS A 342 -3.57 9.97 7.10
CA HIS A 342 -2.96 10.74 6.02
C HIS A 342 -3.51 10.31 4.66
N GLU A 343 -3.40 11.19 3.68
CA GLU A 343 -3.84 10.98 2.30
C GLU A 343 -3.33 9.68 1.68
N ARG A 344 -2.06 9.34 1.91
CA ARG A 344 -1.36 8.17 1.34
C ARG A 344 -1.71 6.84 2.01
N TYR A 345 -2.35 6.85 3.19
CA TYR A 345 -2.68 5.60 3.89
C TYR A 345 -3.74 4.75 3.16
N LEU A 346 -4.40 5.30 2.14
CA LEU A 346 -5.24 4.54 1.22
C LEU A 346 -4.45 3.56 0.34
N PHE A 347 -3.12 3.71 0.23
CA PHE A 347 -2.26 2.87 -0.61
C PHE A 347 -2.48 1.37 -0.38
N ASN A 348 -2.48 0.92 0.88
CA ASN A 348 -2.71 -0.50 1.20
C ASN A 348 -4.11 -0.96 0.79
N GLY A 349 -5.13 -0.13 0.96
CA GLY A 349 -6.50 -0.40 0.49
C GLY A 349 -6.57 -0.61 -1.02
N LEU A 350 -5.91 0.26 -1.78
CA LEU A 350 -5.79 0.14 -3.23
C LEU A 350 -5.01 -1.12 -3.62
N LEU A 351 -3.85 -1.37 -3.00
CA LEU A 351 -2.98 -2.51 -3.29
C LEU A 351 -3.70 -3.85 -3.14
N PHE A 352 -4.37 -4.07 -2.01
CA PHE A 352 -5.12 -5.30 -1.76
C PHE A 352 -6.39 -5.39 -2.63
N THR A 353 -7.03 -4.27 -2.96
CA THR A 353 -8.15 -4.25 -3.92
C THR A 353 -7.69 -4.67 -5.32
N ILE A 354 -6.53 -4.21 -5.79
CA ILE A 354 -5.90 -4.64 -7.05
C ILE A 354 -5.62 -6.15 -7.02
N ALA A 355 -5.12 -6.70 -5.91
CA ALA A 355 -4.90 -8.14 -5.76
C ALA A 355 -6.18 -8.97 -5.88
N CYS A 356 -7.36 -8.39 -5.60
CA CYS A 356 -8.67 -9.03 -5.72
C CYS A 356 -9.31 -8.90 -7.11
N ILE A 357 -8.74 -8.14 -8.04
CA ILE A 357 -9.28 -7.97 -9.41
C ILE A 357 -9.62 -9.31 -10.09
N PRO A 358 -8.81 -10.40 -9.97
CA PRO A 358 -9.12 -11.68 -10.60
C PRO A 358 -10.44 -12.31 -10.15
N PHE A 359 -10.97 -11.94 -8.98
CA PHE A 359 -12.16 -12.59 -8.42
C PHE A 359 -13.46 -12.06 -8.98
N ALA A 360 -13.58 -10.74 -9.20
CA ALA A 360 -14.81 -10.14 -9.71
C ALA A 360 -14.55 -8.72 -10.26
N ARG A 361 -15.36 -8.30 -11.22
CA ARG A 361 -15.30 -6.95 -11.82
C ARG A 361 -15.51 -5.82 -10.82
N ARG A 362 -16.21 -6.07 -9.72
CA ARG A 362 -16.37 -5.09 -8.63
C ARG A 362 -15.03 -4.60 -8.07
N TYR A 363 -14.03 -5.49 -7.97
CA TYR A 363 -12.69 -5.09 -7.50
C TYR A 363 -11.93 -4.27 -8.54
N PHE A 364 -12.15 -4.52 -9.83
CA PHE A 364 -11.61 -3.68 -10.89
C PHE A 364 -12.17 -2.25 -10.82
N TRP A 365 -13.49 -2.11 -10.72
CA TRP A 365 -14.13 -0.79 -10.58
C TRP A 365 -13.80 -0.13 -9.23
N GLY A 366 -13.72 -0.91 -8.17
CA GLY A 366 -13.25 -0.44 -6.87
C GLY A 366 -11.81 0.07 -6.93
N ALA A 367 -10.91 -0.65 -7.60
CA ALA A 367 -9.52 -0.21 -7.79
C ALA A 367 -9.43 1.08 -8.62
N ILE A 368 -10.27 1.26 -9.66
CA ILE A 368 -10.34 2.53 -10.41
C ILE A 368 -10.81 3.66 -9.49
N ALA A 369 -11.91 3.47 -8.75
CA ALA A 369 -12.42 4.49 -7.84
C ALA A 369 -11.38 4.89 -6.79
N LEU A 370 -10.72 3.90 -6.17
CA LEU A 370 -9.68 4.15 -5.17
C LEU A 370 -8.42 4.79 -5.78
N SER A 371 -8.06 4.47 -7.04
CA SER A 371 -6.96 5.12 -7.76
C SER A 371 -7.25 6.61 -7.97
N ILE A 372 -8.47 6.94 -8.37
CA ILE A 372 -8.92 8.33 -8.55
C ILE A 372 -8.86 9.06 -7.20
N VAL A 373 -9.42 8.45 -6.14
CA VAL A 373 -9.43 9.05 -4.80
C VAL A 373 -7.99 9.27 -4.31
N LEU A 374 -7.13 8.24 -4.38
CA LEU A 374 -5.77 8.32 -3.88
C LEU A 374 -4.97 9.38 -4.64
N PHE A 375 -5.00 9.36 -5.96
CA PHE A 375 -4.27 10.33 -6.77
C PHE A 375 -4.75 11.77 -6.53
N ALA A 376 -6.06 11.98 -6.52
CA ALA A 376 -6.65 13.29 -6.21
C ALA A 376 -6.31 13.73 -4.79
N ASN A 377 -6.30 12.81 -3.83
CA ASN A 377 -5.96 13.11 -2.43
C ASN A 377 -4.50 13.54 -2.27
N LEU A 378 -3.57 12.90 -3.00
CA LEU A 378 -2.17 13.31 -3.03
C LEU A 378 -2.00 14.70 -3.63
N LEU A 379 -2.66 15.00 -4.75
CA LEU A 379 -2.65 16.34 -5.36
C LEU A 379 -3.26 17.40 -4.45
N TYR A 380 -4.40 17.12 -3.82
CA TYR A 380 -5.02 18.00 -2.84
C TYR A 380 -4.08 18.30 -1.69
N SER A 381 -3.44 17.28 -1.15
CA SER A 381 -2.53 17.40 -0.01
C SER A 381 -1.38 18.36 -0.34
N LEU A 382 -0.75 18.21 -1.50
CA LEU A 382 0.32 19.13 -1.95
C LEU A 382 -0.19 20.56 -2.10
N GLN A 383 -1.35 20.77 -2.73
CA GLN A 383 -1.92 22.10 -2.88
C GLN A 383 -2.30 22.72 -1.54
N TYR A 384 -2.90 21.93 -0.64
CA TYR A 384 -3.23 22.36 0.72
C TYR A 384 -1.98 22.86 1.45
N LEU A 385 -0.96 22.02 1.46
CA LEU A 385 0.29 22.30 2.11
C LEU A 385 0.94 23.57 1.52
N HIS A 386 0.94 23.75 0.19
CA HIS A 386 1.41 24.97 -0.47
C HIS A 386 0.60 26.22 -0.06
N ALA A 387 -0.73 26.14 -0.06
CA ALA A 387 -1.59 27.26 0.29
C ALA A 387 -1.38 27.74 1.74
N VAL A 388 -1.14 26.78 2.67
CA VAL A 388 -0.90 27.11 4.08
C VAL A 388 0.48 27.74 4.30
N THR A 389 1.49 27.40 3.48
CA THR A 389 2.86 27.99 3.60
C THR A 389 3.03 29.32 2.93
N SER A 390 2.34 29.55 1.80
CA SER A 390 2.50 30.78 1.02
C SER A 390 1.96 32.03 1.74
N SER A 391 1.46 31.89 2.98
CA SER A 391 0.97 33.01 3.83
C SER A 391 -0.02 33.93 3.13
N THR A 392 -0.78 33.41 2.15
CA THR A 392 -1.79 34.20 1.44
C THR A 392 -2.95 34.47 2.39
N PRO A 393 -3.14 35.71 2.88
CA PRO A 393 -4.20 36.01 3.83
C PRO A 393 -5.56 35.70 3.24
N GLY A 394 -6.39 34.92 3.94
CA GLY A 394 -7.77 34.62 3.56
C GLY A 394 -7.99 33.33 2.77
N VAL A 395 -6.94 32.55 2.47
CA VAL A 395 -7.14 31.21 1.93
C VAL A 395 -7.52 30.27 3.07
N ASN A 396 -8.81 29.93 3.14
CA ASN A 396 -9.25 28.83 4.01
C ASN A 396 -8.85 27.52 3.33
N ALA A 397 -7.72 26.98 3.72
CA ALA A 397 -7.17 25.73 3.16
C ALA A 397 -8.17 24.56 3.24
N GLN A 398 -9.05 24.55 4.23
CA GLN A 398 -10.10 23.53 4.38
C GLN A 398 -11.11 23.50 3.23
N ASN A 399 -11.23 24.59 2.46
CA ASN A 399 -12.18 24.71 1.34
C ASN A 399 -11.50 24.77 -0.02
N LEU A 400 -10.21 24.42 -0.13
CA LEU A 400 -9.42 24.61 -1.36
C LEU A 400 -10.06 23.93 -2.57
N TRP A 401 -10.63 22.74 -2.39
CA TRP A 401 -11.37 22.02 -3.44
C TRP A 401 -12.90 22.01 -3.21
N GLY A 402 -13.39 22.63 -2.14
CA GLY A 402 -14.82 22.78 -1.84
C GLY A 402 -15.57 21.44 -1.94
N LEU A 403 -16.56 21.38 -2.84
CA LEU A 403 -17.39 20.19 -3.05
C LEU A 403 -16.60 18.94 -3.45
N TRP A 404 -15.45 19.08 -4.14
CA TRP A 404 -14.67 17.92 -4.60
C TRP A 404 -14.11 17.08 -3.46
N THR A 405 -13.71 17.70 -2.33
CA THR A 405 -13.26 16.94 -1.15
C THR A 405 -14.37 16.05 -0.61
N THR A 406 -15.61 16.56 -0.59
CA THR A 406 -16.78 15.80 -0.16
C THR A 406 -17.10 14.68 -1.14
N LEU A 407 -17.12 14.95 -2.45
CA LEU A 407 -17.44 13.94 -3.47
C LEU A 407 -16.40 12.80 -3.49
N LEU A 408 -15.10 13.13 -3.38
CA LEU A 408 -14.04 12.14 -3.34
C LEU A 408 -14.05 11.33 -2.02
N SER A 409 -14.37 11.96 -0.91
CA SER A 409 -14.58 11.26 0.36
C SER A 409 -15.80 10.32 0.30
N LEU A 410 -16.91 10.77 -0.30
CA LEU A 410 -18.07 9.91 -0.55
C LEU A 410 -17.73 8.73 -1.47
N LEU A 411 -16.90 8.96 -2.49
CA LEU A 411 -16.44 7.89 -3.38
C LEU A 411 -15.59 6.85 -2.62
N ALA A 412 -14.67 7.28 -1.75
CA ALA A 412 -13.87 6.38 -0.92
C ALA A 412 -14.75 5.58 0.06
N VAL A 413 -15.62 6.28 0.80
CA VAL A 413 -16.54 5.69 1.78
C VAL A 413 -17.54 4.77 1.08
N GLY A 414 -18.15 5.20 -0.03
CA GLY A 414 -19.07 4.39 -0.81
C GLY A 414 -18.42 3.12 -1.38
N THR A 415 -17.18 3.23 -1.89
CA THR A 415 -16.42 2.06 -2.38
C THR A 415 -16.19 1.05 -1.26
N PHE A 416 -15.77 1.50 -0.07
CA PHE A 416 -15.61 0.64 1.11
C PHE A 416 -16.91 -0.09 1.48
N PHE A 417 -18.03 0.63 1.58
CA PHE A 417 -19.31 0.00 1.95
C PHE A 417 -19.83 -0.95 0.87
N VAL A 418 -19.71 -0.60 -0.42
CA VAL A 418 -20.14 -1.49 -1.53
C VAL A 418 -19.32 -2.78 -1.53
N LEU A 419 -17.98 -2.69 -1.47
CA LEU A 419 -17.11 -3.87 -1.46
C LEU A 419 -17.31 -4.69 -0.17
N GLY A 420 -17.44 -4.03 0.99
CA GLY A 420 -17.68 -4.65 2.28
C GLY A 420 -19.04 -5.39 2.32
N TYR A 421 -20.12 -4.75 1.86
CA TYR A 421 -21.45 -5.38 1.76
C TYR A 421 -21.41 -6.62 0.87
N GLN A 422 -20.78 -6.53 -0.29
CA GLN A 422 -20.66 -7.65 -1.23
C GLN A 422 -19.78 -8.78 -0.67
N PHE A 423 -18.73 -8.45 0.07
CA PHE A 423 -17.90 -9.43 0.77
C PHE A 423 -18.72 -10.18 1.85
N LEU A 424 -19.49 -9.45 2.66
CA LEU A 424 -20.32 -10.01 3.72
C LEU A 424 -21.50 -10.84 3.18
N GLY A 425 -22.08 -10.46 2.02
CA GLY A 425 -23.19 -11.14 1.35
C GLY A 425 -22.90 -12.56 0.86
N GLY A 426 -21.64 -12.97 0.84
CA GLY A 426 -21.21 -14.36 0.70
C GLY A 426 -21.27 -14.96 -0.72
N ALA A 427 -21.40 -16.28 -0.78
CA ALA A 427 -21.27 -17.08 -2.01
C ALA A 427 -22.30 -16.75 -3.10
N GLU A 428 -23.45 -16.19 -2.75
CA GLU A 428 -24.50 -15.80 -3.71
C GLU A 428 -24.06 -14.69 -4.66
N LEU A 429 -23.06 -13.87 -4.25
CA LEU A 429 -22.51 -12.79 -5.04
C LEU A 429 -21.16 -13.15 -5.71
N ARG A 430 -20.69 -14.38 -5.55
CA ARG A 430 -19.47 -14.86 -6.19
C ARG A 430 -19.74 -15.44 -7.56
N PRO A 431 -18.83 -15.27 -8.53
CA PRO A 431 -18.92 -16.00 -9.78
C PRO A 431 -18.88 -17.49 -9.49
N ALA A 432 -19.70 -18.28 -10.20
CA ALA A 432 -19.67 -19.73 -10.13
C ALA A 432 -18.23 -20.21 -10.38
N LYS A 433 -17.78 -21.26 -9.63
CA LYS A 433 -16.51 -21.92 -9.94
C LYS A 433 -16.45 -22.22 -11.44
N PRO A 434 -15.32 -21.97 -12.12
CA PRO A 434 -15.18 -22.39 -13.51
C PRO A 434 -15.53 -23.87 -13.58
N SER A 435 -16.50 -24.23 -14.41
CA SER A 435 -16.83 -25.63 -14.65
C SER A 435 -15.58 -26.32 -15.21
N THR A 436 -15.18 -27.43 -14.62
CA THR A 436 -14.03 -28.25 -15.08
C THR A 436 -14.33 -29.01 -16.36
N GLY A 437 -15.46 -28.77 -17.01
CA GLY A 437 -15.83 -29.32 -18.31
C GLY A 437 -15.36 -28.48 -19.48
N PRO A 438 -15.19 -29.04 -20.68
CA PRO A 438 -14.90 -28.28 -21.87
C PRO A 438 -16.05 -27.30 -22.11
N GLU A 439 -15.75 -26.02 -22.04
CA GLU A 439 -16.70 -24.94 -22.27
C GLU A 439 -17.20 -25.03 -23.73
N PRO A 440 -18.53 -24.92 -23.98
CA PRO A 440 -19.04 -24.85 -25.34
C PRO A 440 -18.41 -23.64 -26.06
N ALA A 441 -17.98 -23.83 -27.29
CA ALA A 441 -17.41 -22.78 -28.11
C ALA A 441 -18.40 -21.59 -28.17
N PRO A 442 -17.93 -20.36 -27.99
CA PRO A 442 -18.78 -19.19 -28.05
C PRO A 442 -19.39 -19.10 -29.45
N GLU A 443 -20.72 -18.95 -29.51
CA GLU A 443 -21.39 -18.58 -30.77
C GLU A 443 -20.83 -17.26 -31.28
N PRO A 444 -20.57 -17.14 -32.60
CA PRO A 444 -20.09 -15.91 -33.19
C PRO A 444 -21.17 -14.83 -33.04
N GLN A 445 -20.94 -13.88 -32.14
CA GLN A 445 -21.79 -12.70 -32.01
C GLN A 445 -21.53 -11.79 -33.22
N THR A 446 -22.37 -11.88 -34.20
CA THR A 446 -22.46 -10.93 -35.32
C THR A 446 -23.21 -9.68 -34.83
N GLY A 447 -22.51 -8.58 -34.74
CA GLY A 447 -23.10 -7.26 -34.45
C GLY A 447 -22.66 -6.68 -33.12
N ALA A 448 -21.76 -5.72 -33.19
CA ALA A 448 -21.23 -5.00 -32.04
C ALA A 448 -22.28 -4.03 -31.46
N ALA A 449 -23.14 -4.54 -30.61
CA ALA A 449 -23.95 -3.68 -29.74
C ALA A 449 -23.14 -3.30 -28.52
N ILE A 450 -22.66 -2.05 -28.46
CA ILE A 450 -21.86 -1.49 -27.36
C ILE A 450 -22.61 -1.61 -26.01
N LEU A 451 -23.92 -1.43 -26.01
CA LEU A 451 -24.76 -1.51 -24.82
C LEU A 451 -24.81 -2.89 -24.12
N PRO A 452 -24.95 -4.03 -24.83
CA PRO A 452 -24.84 -5.35 -24.21
C PRO A 452 -23.44 -5.64 -23.64
N ALA A 453 -22.38 -5.21 -24.35
CA ALA A 453 -21.01 -5.37 -23.87
C ALA A 453 -20.77 -4.52 -22.60
N LEU A 454 -21.26 -3.29 -22.54
CA LEU A 454 -21.17 -2.46 -21.35
C LEU A 454 -21.96 -3.06 -20.16
N ARG A 455 -23.18 -3.60 -20.40
CA ARG A 455 -23.94 -4.30 -19.35
C ARG A 455 -23.16 -5.46 -18.76
N HIS A 456 -22.47 -6.22 -19.58
CA HIS A 456 -21.60 -7.31 -19.16
C HIS A 456 -20.45 -6.83 -18.25
N TRP A 457 -19.87 -5.67 -18.52
CA TRP A 457 -18.84 -5.05 -17.69
C TRP A 457 -19.34 -4.57 -16.32
N PHE A 458 -20.61 -4.24 -16.21
CA PHE A 458 -21.22 -3.76 -14.96
C PHE A 458 -21.92 -4.86 -14.17
N ASP A 459 -21.96 -6.12 -14.65
CA ASP A 459 -22.51 -7.23 -13.86
C ASP A 459 -21.52 -7.64 -12.75
N PRO A 460 -21.84 -7.40 -11.46
CA PRO A 460 -20.94 -7.72 -10.35
C PRO A 460 -20.74 -9.22 -10.16
N ARG A 461 -21.53 -10.07 -10.81
CA ARG A 461 -21.49 -11.54 -10.70
C ARG A 461 -20.50 -12.17 -11.66
N GLU A 462 -20.04 -11.44 -12.69
CA GLU A 462 -19.12 -11.98 -13.67
C GLU A 462 -17.65 -11.71 -13.29
N GLY A 463 -16.83 -12.74 -13.34
CA GLY A 463 -15.38 -12.62 -13.14
C GLY A 463 -14.67 -12.09 -14.40
N LEU A 464 -13.53 -11.43 -14.21
CA LEU A 464 -12.64 -10.98 -15.30
C LEU A 464 -11.97 -12.13 -16.07
N THR A 465 -12.19 -13.37 -15.67
CA THR A 465 -11.67 -14.57 -16.36
C THR A 465 -12.20 -14.74 -17.78
N ALA A 466 -13.21 -13.97 -18.18
CA ALA A 466 -13.87 -14.02 -19.47
C ALA A 466 -13.61 -12.79 -20.36
N MET A 467 -12.40 -12.23 -20.37
CA MET A 467 -12.02 -11.25 -21.40
C MET A 467 -11.95 -11.93 -22.76
N ARG A 468 -13.04 -11.88 -23.53
CA ARG A 468 -13.18 -12.62 -24.80
C ARG A 468 -13.43 -11.72 -25.99
N ALA A 469 -13.94 -10.51 -25.79
CA ALA A 469 -14.25 -9.59 -26.87
C ALA A 469 -13.12 -8.59 -27.11
N PRO A 470 -12.86 -8.16 -28.35
CA PRO A 470 -11.92 -7.08 -28.65
C PRO A 470 -12.20 -5.80 -27.87
N LEU A 471 -13.48 -5.56 -27.54
CA LEU A 471 -13.91 -4.40 -26.74
C LEU A 471 -13.40 -4.47 -25.29
N ASP A 472 -13.28 -5.66 -24.68
CA ASP A 472 -12.73 -5.83 -23.33
C ASP A 472 -11.28 -5.35 -23.28
N TYR A 473 -10.48 -5.72 -24.28
CA TYR A 473 -9.09 -5.26 -24.40
C TYR A 473 -8.99 -3.78 -24.72
N ALA A 474 -9.92 -3.26 -25.55
CA ALA A 474 -9.98 -1.83 -25.87
C ALA A 474 -10.32 -0.98 -24.64
N ILE A 475 -11.26 -1.42 -23.79
CA ILE A 475 -11.62 -0.73 -22.53
C ILE A 475 -10.42 -0.74 -21.57
N VAL A 476 -9.76 -1.89 -21.37
CA VAL A 476 -8.57 -1.97 -20.51
C VAL A 476 -7.43 -1.09 -21.04
N ALA A 477 -7.20 -1.11 -22.36
CA ALA A 477 -6.21 -0.25 -23.00
C ALA A 477 -6.57 1.24 -22.86
N ALA A 478 -7.83 1.62 -23.07
CA ALA A 478 -8.29 3.01 -22.93
C ALA A 478 -8.15 3.50 -21.48
N LEU A 479 -8.48 2.65 -20.49
CA LEU A 479 -8.30 2.97 -19.08
C LEU A 479 -6.82 3.04 -18.70
N GLY A 480 -5.98 2.16 -19.24
CA GLY A 480 -4.51 2.21 -19.07
C GLY A 480 -3.92 3.49 -19.66
N VAL A 481 -4.30 3.84 -20.89
CA VAL A 481 -3.88 5.10 -21.55
C VAL A 481 -4.43 6.32 -20.82
N GLY A 482 -5.70 6.31 -20.40
CA GLY A 482 -6.30 7.38 -19.60
C GLY A 482 -5.56 7.59 -18.27
N ASN A 483 -5.24 6.50 -17.58
CA ASN A 483 -4.47 6.52 -16.35
C ASN A 483 -3.04 7.07 -16.59
N PHE A 484 -2.40 6.66 -17.70
CA PHE A 484 -1.10 7.17 -18.11
C PHE A 484 -1.15 8.67 -18.42
N ILE A 485 -2.15 9.14 -19.18
CA ILE A 485 -2.34 10.57 -19.48
C ILE A 485 -2.58 11.36 -18.19
N LEU A 486 -3.40 10.86 -17.26
CA LEU A 486 -3.62 11.51 -15.97
C LEU A 486 -2.33 11.65 -15.15
N SER A 487 -1.39 10.70 -15.26
CA SER A 487 -0.07 10.79 -14.64
C SER A 487 0.75 11.98 -15.14
N PHE A 488 0.55 12.41 -16.40
CA PHE A 488 1.24 13.57 -16.97
C PHE A 488 0.53 14.91 -16.69
N ILE A 489 -0.78 14.93 -16.44
CA ILE A 489 -1.51 16.17 -16.14
C ILE A 489 -1.02 16.78 -14.82
N GLY A 490 -0.63 15.98 -13.84
CA GLY A 490 -0.07 16.43 -12.57
C GLY A 490 1.36 16.98 -12.68
N TYR A 491 2.09 16.69 -13.76
CA TYR A 491 3.49 17.08 -13.96
C TYR A 491 3.69 18.60 -14.13
N TRP A 492 2.68 19.30 -14.62
CA TRP A 492 2.76 20.75 -14.94
C TRP A 492 2.28 21.66 -13.80
N TRP A 493 1.97 21.14 -12.61
CA TRP A 493 1.37 21.90 -11.52
C TRP A 493 2.10 21.76 -10.20
N PRO A 494 2.16 22.81 -9.37
CA PRO A 494 2.96 24.04 -9.43
C PRO A 494 4.32 23.92 -8.72
N PRO A 495 5.24 24.86 -8.93
CA PRO A 495 6.64 24.70 -8.56
C PRO A 495 7.04 25.19 -7.16
N ASP A 496 6.13 25.45 -6.20
CA ASP A 496 6.54 26.12 -4.97
C ASP A 496 6.10 25.51 -3.63
N LYS A 497 6.86 25.84 -2.59
CA LYS A 497 7.05 25.25 -1.25
C LYS A 497 5.84 25.18 -0.31
N VAL A 498 5.79 24.17 0.60
CA VAL A 498 4.65 23.73 1.38
C VAL A 498 4.92 23.51 2.88
N PHE A 499 3.91 23.58 3.74
CA PHE A 499 3.91 23.83 5.21
C PHE A 499 4.58 22.80 6.13
N ASP A 500 4.56 21.52 5.85
CA ASP A 500 5.47 20.59 6.53
C ASP A 500 6.95 20.98 6.28
N GLU A 501 7.21 21.75 5.22
CA GLU A 501 8.51 22.38 4.97
C GLU A 501 8.90 23.40 6.03
N ILE A 502 7.99 24.09 6.71
CA ILE A 502 8.39 25.08 7.72
C ILE A 502 8.89 24.42 8.99
N TYR A 503 8.28 23.31 9.42
CA TYR A 503 8.73 22.61 10.62
C TYR A 503 9.87 21.63 10.36
N PHE A 504 9.86 20.93 9.24
CA PHE A 504 10.82 19.87 8.94
C PHE A 504 11.95 20.35 8.03
N ALA A 505 11.71 21.25 7.09
CA ALA A 505 12.80 21.84 6.29
C ALA A 505 13.66 22.74 7.14
N ARG A 506 13.09 23.50 8.08
CA ARG A 506 13.86 24.27 9.04
C ARG A 506 14.68 23.35 9.96
N ALA A 507 14.09 22.27 10.46
CA ALA A 507 14.81 21.25 11.20
C ALA A 507 15.83 20.50 10.29
N GLY A 508 15.47 20.16 9.06
CA GLY A 508 16.37 19.53 8.09
C GLY A 508 17.47 20.46 7.57
N GLU A 509 17.17 21.72 7.29
CA GLU A 509 18.17 22.74 6.89
C GLU A 509 19.05 23.13 8.07
N GLU A 510 18.50 23.32 9.26
CA GLU A 510 19.29 23.56 10.49
C GLU A 510 20.18 22.35 10.78
N TYR A 511 19.69 21.11 10.55
CA TYR A 511 20.47 19.89 10.71
C TYR A 511 21.57 19.77 9.66
N LEU A 512 21.29 20.07 8.39
CA LEU A 512 22.28 20.07 7.31
C LEU A 512 23.31 21.20 7.48
N GLN A 513 22.90 22.34 8.04
CA GLN A 513 23.82 23.44 8.39
C GLN A 513 24.70 23.08 9.57
N ASN A 514 24.19 22.40 10.59
CA ASN A 514 24.96 21.95 11.74
C ASN A 514 25.92 20.81 11.42
N LEU A 515 25.62 19.94 10.43
CA LEU A 515 26.56 18.94 9.91
C LEU A 515 27.72 19.53 9.11
N ARG A 516 27.65 20.80 8.70
CA ARG A 516 28.76 21.52 8.03
C ARG A 516 29.75 22.14 9.02
N ILE A 517 29.50 22.09 10.31
CA ILE A 517 30.30 22.78 11.33
C ILE A 517 31.25 21.82 12.07
N TYR A 518 31.22 20.52 11.76
CA TYR A 518 32.16 19.51 12.29
C TYR A 518 32.76 18.69 11.11
#